data_d55ed229a4794e71201960d3ce5de2bb
#
_entry.id   d55ed229a4794e71201960d3ce5de2bb
#
_cell.length_a   1.000
_cell.length_b   1.000
_cell.length_c   1.000
_cell.angle_alpha   90.00
_cell.angle_beta   90.00
_cell.angle_gamma   90.00
#
_symmetry.space_group_name_H-M   'P 1'
#
loop_
_entity.id
_entity.type
_entity.pdbx_description
1 polymer ?
#
loop_
_entity_poly.entity_id
_entity_poly.type
_entity_poly.pdbx_seq_one_letter_code
_entity_poly.pdbx_strand_id
1 'polypeptide(L)'
;MRQSMQQSQVPFHGEPAIGLQVMGVLETRCLNFKHVLLLSANEGVLPQKVNDASFIPFIIRKHYGLTTFTRKTAVYAYYFYRLLQRAETATMVYNCSTQGTHRGEMTRFMRHLLADGKMASCIHRIHLISEPKCSEAVADIEIDKKLQIRRFSPSALNVYLHCPREFYYHYVANIQTPDDRKGIIDARDFGTVVHSVAEHFYKDHPHGVNAEELEALLNDSSENGINHFIKEAFKEGHVTSLDYTEELVRKNVIDLLKYDASEKPLLDEFDFLRGEFDASATFDVKNHETGELEQVTIYGSVDRMDMAYFKGDSGFNSARTLRIIDYKTGGHVLEAKNMNELFNNRLIEGGKEITEGNKSPKYLFQAFVYSLLMLRNPHGAGSEKDQPDVENVIKGAPIVPALYYIGHMGDDDFVPYLTVNGTLVTDFKAQFADEFEEKLKLLLEKIIDPKNDFPCAESDKACSFCNYKQLCAKGRNTF
;
A
#
# COMPACT_ATOMS: atom_id res chain seq x y z
N MET A 1 3.84 -25.80 6.67
CA MET A 1 3.26 -24.53 6.20
C MET A 1 3.57 -24.26 4.74
N ARG A 2 4.82 -24.04 4.30
CA ARG A 2 5.15 -23.74 2.89
C ARG A 2 4.66 -24.81 1.89
N GLN A 3 4.71 -26.09 2.23
CA GLN A 3 4.17 -27.18 1.43
C GLN A 3 2.64 -27.20 1.37
N SER A 4 1.95 -26.87 2.43
CA SER A 4 0.49 -26.79 2.47
C SER A 4 -0.04 -25.62 1.65
N MET A 5 0.66 -24.47 1.68
CA MET A 5 0.33 -23.30 0.84
C MET A 5 0.57 -23.58 -0.67
N GLN A 6 1.61 -24.36 -1.01
CA GLN A 6 1.87 -24.77 -2.39
C GLN A 6 0.86 -25.80 -2.94
N GLN A 7 0.12 -26.48 -2.08
CA GLN A 7 -0.93 -27.44 -2.43
C GLN A 7 -2.31 -26.80 -2.51
N SER A 8 -2.49 -25.59 -2.01
CA SER A 8 -3.75 -24.87 -2.09
C SER A 8 -3.96 -24.37 -3.52
N GLN A 9 -4.99 -24.89 -4.19
CA GLN A 9 -5.40 -24.46 -5.52
C GLN A 9 -6.64 -23.60 -5.38
N VAL A 10 -6.58 -22.38 -5.92
CA VAL A 10 -7.74 -21.51 -6.05
C VAL A 10 -8.46 -21.88 -7.35
N PRO A 11 -9.68 -22.39 -7.31
CA PRO A 11 -10.43 -22.71 -8.54
C PRO A 11 -10.86 -21.41 -9.23
N PHE A 12 -10.42 -21.23 -10.47
CA PHE A 12 -10.97 -20.17 -11.33
C PHE A 12 -12.27 -20.68 -11.96
N HIS A 13 -13.37 -19.99 -11.68
CA HIS A 13 -14.63 -20.20 -12.35
C HIS A 13 -14.65 -19.38 -13.64
N GLY A 14 -14.25 -20.01 -14.75
CA GLY A 14 -14.38 -19.46 -16.10
C GLY A 14 -15.44 -20.23 -16.87
N GLU A 15 -16.11 -19.58 -17.82
CA GLU A 15 -16.99 -20.27 -18.75
C GLU A 15 -16.14 -21.00 -19.80
N PRO A 16 -16.14 -22.36 -19.82
CA PRO A 16 -15.34 -23.09 -20.78
C PRO A 16 -15.90 -22.91 -22.20
N ALA A 17 -14.97 -22.76 -23.16
CA ALA A 17 -15.24 -22.70 -24.59
C ALA A 17 -15.96 -21.45 -25.13
N ILE A 18 -16.03 -20.35 -24.35
CA ILE A 18 -16.58 -19.07 -24.84
C ILE A 18 -15.45 -18.01 -24.85
N GLY A 19 -15.25 -17.36 -25.98
CA GLY A 19 -14.29 -16.26 -26.17
C GLY A 19 -12.82 -16.68 -26.14
N LEU A 20 -11.96 -15.79 -25.67
CA LEU A 20 -10.52 -16.02 -25.56
C LEU A 20 -10.22 -16.95 -24.38
N GLN A 21 -9.55 -18.06 -24.66
CA GLN A 21 -9.10 -19.02 -23.63
C GLN A 21 -7.60 -18.86 -23.37
N VAL A 22 -7.22 -18.65 -22.10
CA VAL A 22 -5.82 -18.60 -21.66
C VAL A 22 -5.55 -19.82 -20.80
N MET A 23 -4.62 -20.67 -21.24
CA MET A 23 -4.34 -21.94 -20.56
C MET A 23 -2.88 -22.37 -20.77
N GLY A 24 -2.37 -23.26 -19.93
CA GLY A 24 -1.07 -23.88 -20.10
C GLY A 24 -1.06 -24.89 -21.25
N VAL A 25 0.12 -25.13 -21.85
CA VAL A 25 0.26 -26.08 -22.97
C VAL A 25 -0.20 -27.49 -22.61
N LEU A 26 -0.04 -27.93 -21.35
CA LEU A 26 -0.49 -29.26 -20.91
C LEU A 26 -2.01 -29.35 -20.77
N GLU A 27 -2.68 -28.22 -20.57
CA GLU A 27 -4.13 -28.11 -20.41
C GLU A 27 -4.87 -28.11 -21.75
N THR A 28 -4.16 -27.84 -22.85
CA THR A 28 -4.72 -27.89 -24.22
C THR A 28 -4.99 -29.31 -24.72
N ARG A 29 -4.77 -30.31 -23.88
CA ARG A 29 -4.93 -31.73 -24.21
C ARG A 29 -6.33 -32.05 -24.69
N CYS A 30 -6.43 -32.73 -25.82
CA CYS A 30 -7.70 -33.13 -26.48
C CYS A 30 -8.57 -31.97 -26.99
N LEU A 31 -8.09 -30.71 -26.89
CA LEU A 31 -8.80 -29.55 -27.44
C LEU A 31 -8.28 -29.19 -28.84
N ASN A 32 -9.15 -28.62 -29.67
CA ASN A 32 -8.83 -28.11 -30.99
C ASN A 32 -9.15 -26.62 -31.02
N PHE A 33 -8.24 -25.84 -31.56
CA PHE A 33 -8.38 -24.39 -31.68
C PHE A 33 -8.18 -23.99 -33.14
N LYS A 34 -8.97 -23.05 -33.64
CA LYS A 34 -8.79 -22.45 -34.97
C LYS A 34 -7.58 -21.51 -34.99
N HIS A 35 -7.46 -20.70 -33.93
CA HIS A 35 -6.41 -19.71 -33.78
C HIS A 35 -5.63 -19.98 -32.51
N VAL A 36 -4.31 -20.06 -32.61
CA VAL A 36 -3.41 -20.33 -31.49
C VAL A 36 -2.43 -19.19 -31.35
N LEU A 37 -2.34 -18.61 -30.16
CA LEU A 37 -1.28 -17.67 -29.78
C LEU A 37 -0.45 -18.29 -28.65
N LEU A 38 0.78 -18.70 -28.97
CA LEU A 38 1.71 -19.33 -28.02
C LEU A 38 2.71 -18.28 -27.56
N LEU A 39 2.64 -17.91 -26.29
CA LEU A 39 3.54 -16.95 -25.66
C LEU A 39 4.72 -17.69 -25.03
N SER A 40 5.85 -16.97 -24.87
CA SER A 40 7.08 -17.49 -24.22
C SER A 40 7.58 -18.81 -24.84
N ALA A 41 7.56 -18.90 -26.18
CA ALA A 41 8.04 -20.07 -26.91
C ALA A 41 9.58 -20.15 -26.91
N ASN A 42 10.18 -20.04 -25.71
CA ASN A 42 11.62 -20.03 -25.48
C ASN A 42 12.13 -21.41 -25.03
N GLU A 43 13.37 -21.71 -25.37
CA GLU A 43 14.07 -22.89 -24.87
C GLU A 43 14.20 -22.81 -23.32
N GLY A 44 13.87 -23.89 -22.63
CA GLY A 44 13.85 -23.96 -21.17
C GLY A 44 12.53 -23.54 -20.53
N VAL A 45 11.64 -22.85 -21.29
CA VAL A 45 10.24 -22.59 -20.91
C VAL A 45 9.36 -23.62 -21.59
N LEU A 46 9.58 -23.85 -22.89
CA LEU A 46 8.91 -24.89 -23.68
C LEU A 46 9.95 -25.66 -24.54
N PRO A 47 10.31 -26.89 -24.18
CA PRO A 47 9.91 -27.64 -23.01
C PRO A 47 10.50 -27.06 -21.73
N GLN A 48 9.77 -27.18 -20.61
CA GLN A 48 10.26 -26.77 -19.32
C GLN A 48 11.53 -27.54 -18.96
N LYS A 49 12.56 -26.82 -18.47
CA LYS A 49 13.80 -27.41 -18.02
C LYS A 49 13.54 -28.37 -16.86
N VAL A 50 13.82 -29.66 -17.07
CA VAL A 50 13.63 -30.67 -16.03
C VAL A 50 14.91 -30.76 -15.21
N ASN A 51 14.87 -30.32 -13.97
CA ASN A 51 15.93 -30.64 -13.01
C ASN A 51 15.74 -32.10 -12.57
N ASP A 52 16.59 -32.97 -13.06
CA ASP A 52 16.55 -34.40 -12.72
C ASP A 52 17.37 -34.65 -11.43
N ALA A 53 16.81 -34.24 -10.28
CA ALA A 53 17.42 -34.48 -8.98
C ALA A 53 17.12 -35.91 -8.44
N SER A 54 17.02 -36.88 -9.31
CA SER A 54 16.73 -38.26 -8.90
C SER A 54 17.98 -39.00 -8.44
N PHE A 55 17.89 -39.70 -7.32
CA PHE A 55 18.92 -40.63 -6.83
C PHE A 55 19.14 -41.82 -7.75
N ILE A 56 18.18 -42.12 -8.67
CA ILE A 56 18.26 -43.25 -9.58
C ILE A 56 18.93 -42.77 -10.84
N PRO A 57 20.11 -43.32 -11.24
CA PRO A 57 20.81 -42.97 -12.47
C PRO A 57 19.95 -43.21 -13.72
N PHE A 58 20.16 -42.39 -14.74
CA PHE A 58 19.43 -42.43 -16.00
C PHE A 58 19.40 -43.83 -16.65
N ILE A 59 20.53 -44.58 -16.63
CA ILE A 59 20.64 -45.91 -17.22
C ILE A 59 19.69 -46.88 -16.53
N ILE A 60 19.65 -46.87 -15.21
CA ILE A 60 18.77 -47.73 -14.42
C ILE A 60 17.32 -47.38 -14.70
N ARG A 61 16.98 -46.11 -14.70
CA ARG A 61 15.59 -45.63 -15.01
C ARG A 61 15.17 -46.10 -16.41
N LYS A 62 16.04 -45.97 -17.39
CA LYS A 62 15.79 -46.43 -18.77
C LYS A 62 15.56 -47.96 -18.83
N HIS A 63 16.41 -48.73 -18.14
CA HIS A 63 16.32 -50.19 -18.11
C HIS A 63 14.99 -50.67 -17.47
N TYR A 64 14.59 -50.07 -16.37
CA TYR A 64 13.35 -50.44 -15.68
C TYR A 64 12.09 -49.69 -16.16
N GLY A 65 12.14 -48.97 -17.28
CA GLY A 65 10.99 -48.28 -17.86
C GLY A 65 10.45 -47.10 -17.04
N LEU A 66 11.26 -46.60 -16.09
CA LEU A 66 10.90 -45.42 -15.29
C LEU A 66 10.93 -44.15 -16.15
N THR A 67 10.19 -43.13 -15.70
CA THR A 67 10.10 -41.86 -16.42
C THR A 67 11.45 -41.16 -16.49
N THR A 68 11.90 -40.94 -17.72
CA THR A 68 13.15 -40.21 -18.04
C THR A 68 12.85 -38.81 -18.55
N PHE A 69 13.87 -37.93 -18.55
CA PHE A 69 13.72 -36.57 -19.10
C PHE A 69 13.37 -36.60 -20.59
N THR A 70 13.88 -37.56 -21.35
CA THR A 70 13.58 -37.76 -22.78
C THR A 70 12.08 -38.02 -22.99
N ARG A 71 11.47 -38.85 -22.15
CA ARG A 71 10.05 -39.13 -22.21
C ARG A 71 9.22 -37.92 -21.88
N LYS A 72 9.62 -37.12 -20.87
CA LYS A 72 8.95 -35.86 -20.53
C LYS A 72 8.99 -34.85 -21.68
N THR A 73 10.18 -34.70 -22.31
CA THR A 73 10.35 -33.81 -23.48
C THR A 73 9.49 -34.27 -24.66
N ALA A 74 9.37 -35.59 -24.88
CA ALA A 74 8.52 -36.16 -25.92
C ALA A 74 7.03 -35.86 -25.69
N VAL A 75 6.59 -35.82 -24.43
CA VAL A 75 5.21 -35.40 -24.08
C VAL A 75 4.95 -33.95 -24.46
N TYR A 76 5.88 -33.03 -24.13
CA TYR A 76 5.77 -31.63 -24.55
C TYR A 76 5.77 -31.49 -26.07
N ALA A 77 6.62 -32.23 -26.77
CA ALA A 77 6.64 -32.26 -28.24
C ALA A 77 5.28 -32.69 -28.79
N TYR A 78 4.71 -33.76 -28.24
CA TYR A 78 3.39 -34.26 -28.64
C TYR A 78 2.32 -33.18 -28.49
N TYR A 79 2.23 -32.48 -27.33
CA TYR A 79 1.25 -31.44 -27.14
C TYR A 79 1.45 -30.25 -28.04
N PHE A 80 2.72 -29.84 -28.26
CA PHE A 80 3.06 -28.76 -29.16
C PHE A 80 2.57 -29.05 -30.60
N TYR A 81 2.96 -30.18 -31.16
CA TYR A 81 2.56 -30.55 -32.53
C TYR A 81 1.07 -30.83 -32.63
N ARG A 82 0.47 -31.42 -31.62
CA ARG A 82 -0.97 -31.68 -31.56
C ARG A 82 -1.79 -30.39 -31.53
N LEU A 83 -1.32 -29.38 -30.84
CA LEU A 83 -1.96 -28.06 -30.78
C LEU A 83 -1.98 -27.40 -32.17
N LEU A 84 -0.90 -27.52 -32.93
CA LEU A 84 -0.79 -26.93 -34.27
C LEU A 84 -1.51 -27.69 -35.35
N GLN A 85 -1.70 -29.00 -35.18
CA GLN A 85 -2.20 -29.90 -36.21
C GLN A 85 -3.56 -29.52 -36.83
N ARG A 86 -4.42 -28.85 -36.04
CA ARG A 86 -5.76 -28.44 -36.48
C ARG A 86 -5.99 -26.95 -36.40
N ALA A 87 -4.95 -26.17 -36.16
CA ALA A 87 -5.04 -24.72 -36.15
C ALA A 87 -5.03 -24.19 -37.59
N GLU A 88 -5.91 -23.27 -37.88
CA GLU A 88 -5.93 -22.48 -39.13
C GLU A 88 -4.77 -21.46 -39.12
N THR A 89 -4.55 -20.83 -37.97
CA THR A 89 -3.44 -19.89 -37.75
C THR A 89 -2.77 -20.15 -36.42
N ALA A 90 -1.45 -20.08 -36.40
CA ALA A 90 -0.65 -20.18 -35.18
C ALA A 90 0.40 -19.08 -35.14
N THR A 91 0.33 -18.26 -34.09
CA THR A 91 1.33 -17.20 -33.82
C THR A 91 2.15 -17.62 -32.61
N MET A 92 3.47 -17.63 -32.76
CA MET A 92 4.39 -18.00 -31.69
C MET A 92 5.28 -16.82 -31.38
N VAL A 93 5.29 -16.44 -30.10
CA VAL A 93 6.07 -15.30 -29.59
C VAL A 93 7.18 -15.83 -28.69
N TYR A 94 8.40 -15.43 -28.96
CA TYR A 94 9.56 -15.74 -28.13
C TYR A 94 10.43 -14.50 -27.93
N ASN A 95 11.12 -14.46 -26.80
CA ASN A 95 12.08 -13.39 -26.51
C ASN A 95 13.44 -13.76 -27.06
N CYS A 96 14.06 -12.86 -27.87
CA CYS A 96 15.41 -13.03 -28.41
C CYS A 96 16.44 -12.11 -27.71
N SER A 97 16.10 -11.47 -26.60
CA SER A 97 17.03 -10.63 -25.86
C SER A 97 18.20 -11.42 -25.31
N THR A 98 19.40 -10.85 -25.43
CA THR A 98 20.63 -11.42 -24.89
C THR A 98 21.01 -10.84 -23.53
N GLN A 99 20.20 -9.92 -23.00
CA GLN A 99 20.44 -9.29 -21.70
C GLN A 99 19.84 -10.13 -20.55
N GLY A 100 20.62 -10.36 -19.52
CA GLY A 100 20.20 -11.09 -18.31
C GLY A 100 20.71 -12.54 -18.25
N THR A 101 20.32 -13.25 -17.20
CA THR A 101 20.72 -14.64 -16.89
C THR A 101 20.15 -15.69 -17.84
N HIS A 102 19.16 -15.35 -18.62
CA HIS A 102 18.52 -16.25 -19.60
C HIS A 102 18.73 -15.73 -21.01
N ARG A 103 19.55 -16.47 -21.80
CA ARG A 103 19.68 -16.21 -23.23
C ARG A 103 18.32 -16.51 -23.89
N GLY A 104 17.80 -15.53 -24.60
CA GLY A 104 16.52 -15.64 -25.32
C GLY A 104 16.64 -16.51 -26.55
N GLU A 105 16.60 -17.82 -26.39
CA GLU A 105 16.62 -18.77 -27.52
C GLU A 105 15.20 -19.25 -27.83
N MET A 106 14.90 -19.36 -29.13
CA MET A 106 13.64 -19.96 -29.59
C MET A 106 13.59 -21.44 -29.20
N THR A 107 12.42 -21.95 -28.84
CA THR A 107 12.23 -23.36 -28.50
C THR A 107 12.69 -24.29 -29.65
N ARG A 108 13.28 -25.44 -29.28
CA ARG A 108 13.71 -26.47 -30.22
C ARG A 108 12.55 -26.94 -31.13
N PHE A 109 11.33 -26.90 -30.69
CA PHE A 109 10.16 -27.30 -31.48
C PHE A 109 9.92 -26.34 -32.66
N MET A 110 10.06 -25.03 -32.45
CA MET A 110 10.00 -24.04 -33.54
C MET A 110 11.19 -24.22 -34.52
N ARG A 111 12.38 -24.52 -33.98
CA ARG A 111 13.57 -24.80 -34.84
C ARG A 111 13.33 -26.00 -35.74
N HIS A 112 12.68 -27.05 -35.23
CA HIS A 112 12.32 -28.21 -36.06
C HIS A 112 11.33 -27.83 -37.17
N LEU A 113 10.31 -27.01 -36.92
CA LEU A 113 9.38 -26.53 -37.93
C LEU A 113 10.09 -25.69 -39.01
N LEU A 114 11.05 -24.86 -38.63
CA LEU A 114 11.85 -24.04 -39.56
C LEU A 114 12.83 -24.89 -40.39
N ALA A 115 13.29 -26.01 -39.88
CA ALA A 115 14.15 -26.93 -40.56
C ALA A 115 13.41 -27.87 -41.56
N ASP A 116 12.09 -28.01 -41.37
CA ASP A 116 11.27 -28.79 -42.32
C ASP A 116 10.98 -27.95 -43.57
N GLY A 117 11.54 -28.35 -44.71
CA GLY A 117 11.38 -27.60 -45.95
C GLY A 117 9.94 -27.43 -46.43
N LYS A 118 9.02 -28.34 -46.03
CA LYS A 118 7.59 -28.20 -46.37
C LYS A 118 6.90 -27.16 -45.49
N MET A 119 7.26 -27.09 -44.21
CA MET A 119 6.66 -26.16 -43.26
C MET A 119 7.28 -24.76 -43.35
N ALA A 120 8.56 -24.68 -43.74
CA ALA A 120 9.27 -23.39 -43.79
C ALA A 120 8.61 -22.37 -44.74
N SER A 121 7.99 -22.84 -45.83
CA SER A 121 7.27 -21.97 -46.77
C SER A 121 5.99 -21.34 -46.23
N CYS A 122 5.42 -21.90 -45.16
CA CYS A 122 4.21 -21.44 -44.52
C CYS A 122 4.51 -20.54 -43.30
N ILE A 123 5.78 -20.34 -42.96
CA ILE A 123 6.18 -19.63 -41.73
C ILE A 123 6.69 -18.23 -42.09
N HIS A 124 6.02 -17.22 -41.53
CA HIS A 124 6.44 -15.84 -41.65
C HIS A 124 7.09 -15.39 -40.32
N ARG A 125 8.36 -14.93 -40.40
CA ARG A 125 9.06 -14.39 -39.23
C ARG A 125 8.97 -12.89 -39.22
N ILE A 126 8.52 -12.37 -38.05
CA ILE A 126 8.43 -10.93 -37.79
C ILE A 126 9.37 -10.64 -36.61
N HIS A 127 10.31 -9.75 -36.79
CA HIS A 127 11.12 -9.22 -35.71
C HIS A 127 10.45 -7.94 -35.20
N LEU A 128 9.89 -8.01 -34.00
CA LEU A 128 9.47 -6.83 -33.28
C LEU A 128 10.70 -6.24 -32.60
N ILE A 129 11.34 -5.30 -33.23
CA ILE A 129 12.34 -4.48 -32.57
C ILE A 129 11.52 -3.45 -31.77
N SER A 130 11.42 -3.67 -30.48
CA SER A 130 11.04 -2.60 -29.57
C SER A 130 12.26 -1.69 -29.46
N GLU A 131 12.42 -0.80 -30.43
CA GLU A 131 13.16 0.40 -30.09
C GLU A 131 12.36 1.05 -28.96
N PRO A 132 12.98 1.32 -27.80
CA PRO A 132 12.37 2.25 -26.88
C PRO A 132 12.24 3.53 -27.72
N LYS A 133 11.07 3.81 -28.28
CA LYS A 133 10.79 5.16 -28.69
C LYS A 133 11.08 5.96 -27.43
N CYS A 134 12.19 6.71 -27.43
CA CYS A 134 12.36 7.80 -26.51
C CYS A 134 11.00 8.49 -26.51
N SER A 135 10.28 8.32 -25.43
CA SER A 135 8.97 8.97 -25.32
C SER A 135 9.26 10.42 -25.60
N GLU A 136 8.64 10.96 -26.62
CA GLU A 136 8.41 12.38 -26.68
C GLU A 136 8.06 12.80 -25.25
N ALA A 137 8.71 13.85 -24.77
CA ALA A 137 8.51 14.32 -23.40
C ALA A 137 7.02 14.20 -23.09
N VAL A 138 6.68 13.58 -21.97
CA VAL A 138 5.27 13.37 -21.61
C VAL A 138 4.62 14.72 -21.77
N ALA A 139 3.75 14.86 -22.76
CA ALA A 139 3.05 16.10 -22.97
C ALA A 139 2.39 16.47 -21.64
N ASP A 140 2.58 17.69 -21.21
CA ASP A 140 1.91 18.17 -20.02
C ASP A 140 0.41 17.96 -20.24
N ILE A 141 -0.30 17.55 -19.19
CA ILE A 141 -1.72 17.29 -19.32
C ILE A 141 -2.39 18.66 -19.44
N GLU A 142 -2.85 19.02 -20.62
CA GLU A 142 -3.75 20.16 -20.77
C GLU A 142 -5.05 19.82 -20.04
N ILE A 143 -5.29 20.48 -18.93
CA ILE A 143 -6.52 20.31 -18.16
C ILE A 143 -7.55 21.26 -18.74
N ASP A 144 -8.32 20.73 -19.69
CA ASP A 144 -9.42 21.45 -20.34
C ASP A 144 -10.61 21.71 -19.38
N LYS A 145 -10.53 21.25 -18.15
CA LYS A 145 -11.57 21.38 -17.13
C LYS A 145 -10.99 21.93 -15.84
N LYS A 146 -11.59 23.01 -15.35
CA LYS A 146 -11.34 23.52 -14.00
C LYS A 146 -11.44 22.36 -13.02
N LEU A 147 -10.39 22.13 -12.24
CA LEU A 147 -10.42 21.15 -11.17
C LEU A 147 -11.58 21.48 -10.22
N GLN A 148 -12.61 20.66 -10.23
CA GLN A 148 -13.83 20.88 -9.42
C GLN A 148 -13.69 20.35 -8.00
N ILE A 149 -12.61 19.61 -7.74
CA ILE A 149 -12.38 19.02 -6.42
C ILE A 149 -12.01 20.13 -5.45
N ARG A 150 -12.77 20.26 -4.37
CA ARG A 150 -12.56 21.20 -3.26
C ARG A 150 -12.51 20.51 -1.91
N ARG A 151 -12.36 19.16 -1.93
CA ARG A 151 -12.26 18.32 -0.72
C ARG A 151 -11.09 17.39 -0.85
N PHE A 152 -10.17 17.41 0.13
CA PHE A 152 -8.96 16.62 0.13
C PHE A 152 -8.77 15.89 1.45
N SER A 153 -8.34 14.63 1.39
CA SER A 153 -7.85 13.91 2.57
C SER A 153 -6.33 14.12 2.73
N PRO A 154 -5.78 13.95 3.93
CA PRO A 154 -4.33 13.97 4.15
C PRO A 154 -3.58 12.98 3.25
N SER A 155 -4.18 11.81 3.01
CA SER A 155 -3.62 10.82 2.08
C SER A 155 -3.57 11.33 0.64
N ALA A 156 -4.61 12.02 0.17
CA ALA A 156 -4.62 12.63 -1.16
C ALA A 156 -3.53 13.71 -1.30
N LEU A 157 -3.37 14.55 -0.28
CA LEU A 157 -2.31 15.56 -0.24
C LEU A 157 -0.92 14.92 -0.25
N ASN A 158 -0.71 13.83 0.50
CA ASN A 158 0.53 13.06 0.48
C ASN A 158 0.83 12.47 -0.91
N VAL A 159 -0.19 11.97 -1.63
CA VAL A 159 -0.03 11.49 -3.01
C VAL A 159 0.39 12.63 -3.94
N TYR A 160 -0.20 13.82 -3.79
CA TYR A 160 0.19 14.99 -4.56
C TYR A 160 1.64 15.41 -4.29
N LEU A 161 2.04 15.44 -3.01
CA LEU A 161 3.41 15.76 -2.59
C LEU A 161 4.42 14.73 -3.12
N HIS A 162 4.02 13.46 -3.24
CA HIS A 162 4.85 12.41 -3.79
C HIS A 162 4.96 12.51 -5.31
N CYS A 163 3.83 12.59 -6.00
CA CYS A 163 3.76 12.72 -7.45
C CYS A 163 2.45 13.40 -7.87
N PRO A 164 2.49 14.68 -8.33
CA PRO A 164 1.29 15.38 -8.81
C PRO A 164 0.58 14.61 -9.94
N ARG A 165 1.31 13.93 -10.83
CA ARG A 165 0.75 13.13 -11.92
C ARG A 165 -0.03 11.91 -11.41
N GLU A 166 0.45 11.23 -10.37
CA GLU A 166 -0.26 10.12 -9.71
C GLU A 166 -1.56 10.61 -9.07
N PHE A 167 -1.49 11.76 -8.38
CA PHE A 167 -2.67 12.42 -7.83
C PHE A 167 -3.70 12.72 -8.91
N TYR A 168 -3.29 13.27 -10.07
CA TYR A 168 -4.18 13.53 -11.19
C TYR A 168 -4.88 12.26 -11.67
N TYR A 169 -4.14 11.18 -11.94
CA TYR A 169 -4.74 9.93 -12.41
C TYR A 169 -5.72 9.35 -11.41
N HIS A 170 -5.38 9.36 -10.13
CA HIS A 170 -6.20 8.73 -9.10
C HIS A 170 -7.43 9.57 -8.73
N TYR A 171 -7.22 10.84 -8.39
CA TYR A 171 -8.27 11.69 -7.80
C TYR A 171 -9.00 12.57 -8.80
N VAL A 172 -8.36 13.01 -9.87
CA VAL A 172 -8.95 13.91 -10.88
C VAL A 172 -9.54 13.13 -12.03
N ALA A 173 -8.75 12.27 -12.65
CA ALA A 173 -9.19 11.42 -13.76
C ALA A 173 -9.97 10.18 -13.30
N ASN A 174 -9.94 9.88 -11.99
CA ASN A 174 -10.63 8.72 -11.36
C ASN A 174 -10.32 7.39 -12.06
N ILE A 175 -9.05 7.19 -12.43
CA ILE A 175 -8.61 5.96 -13.08
C ILE A 175 -8.44 4.89 -11.98
N GLN A 176 -9.32 3.89 -12.02
CA GLN A 176 -9.26 2.75 -11.10
C GLN A 176 -8.13 1.81 -11.49
N THR A 177 -7.33 1.40 -10.52
CA THR A 177 -6.35 0.33 -10.71
C THR A 177 -7.02 -1.00 -10.38
N PRO A 178 -6.79 -2.07 -11.19
CA PRO A 178 -7.33 -3.38 -10.86
C PRO A 178 -6.86 -3.82 -9.47
N ASP A 179 -7.79 -4.23 -8.63
CA ASP A 179 -7.48 -4.81 -7.34
C ASP A 179 -7.23 -6.32 -7.53
N ASP A 180 -5.99 -6.68 -7.81
CA ASP A 180 -5.58 -8.06 -8.08
C ASP A 180 -5.48 -8.93 -6.81
N ARG A 181 -5.83 -8.40 -5.63
CA ARG A 181 -5.53 -9.01 -4.32
C ARG A 181 -6.74 -9.52 -3.56
N LYS A 182 -7.82 -9.86 -4.22
CA LYS A 182 -8.99 -10.44 -3.56
C LYS A 182 -8.64 -11.76 -2.88
N GLY A 183 -8.67 -11.78 -1.56
CA GLY A 183 -8.54 -12.99 -0.73
C GLY A 183 -7.24 -13.15 0.06
N ILE A 184 -6.35 -12.17 0.04
CA ILE A 184 -5.18 -12.12 0.93
C ILE A 184 -5.34 -10.87 1.79
N ILE A 185 -5.28 -11.03 3.12
CA ILE A 185 -5.24 -9.91 4.06
C ILE A 185 -3.99 -9.10 3.74
N ASP A 186 -4.16 -7.87 3.31
CA ASP A 186 -3.07 -6.95 3.09
C ASP A 186 -2.75 -6.14 4.35
N ALA A 187 -1.70 -5.30 4.27
CA ALA A 187 -1.31 -4.46 5.40
C ALA A 187 -2.39 -3.43 5.80
N ARG A 188 -3.30 -3.10 4.88
CA ARG A 188 -4.40 -2.17 5.13
C ARG A 188 -5.51 -2.86 5.93
N ASP A 189 -5.94 -4.05 5.49
CA ASP A 189 -6.96 -4.85 6.19
C ASP A 189 -6.50 -5.19 7.61
N PHE A 190 -5.19 -5.54 7.75
CA PHE A 190 -4.57 -5.76 9.05
C PHE A 190 -4.65 -4.51 9.94
N GLY A 191 -4.32 -3.34 9.39
CA GLY A 191 -4.44 -2.07 10.11
C GLY A 191 -5.87 -1.81 10.58
N THR A 192 -6.86 -1.96 9.69
CA THR A 192 -8.27 -1.76 9.99
C THR A 192 -8.74 -2.62 11.16
N VAL A 193 -8.36 -3.90 11.21
CA VAL A 193 -8.73 -4.78 12.32
C VAL A 193 -8.10 -4.31 13.64
N VAL A 194 -6.83 -3.92 13.64
CA VAL A 194 -6.16 -3.43 14.88
C VAL A 194 -6.82 -2.15 15.39
N HIS A 195 -7.16 -1.21 14.48
CA HIS A 195 -7.86 0.04 14.83
C HIS A 195 -9.23 -0.26 15.44
N SER A 196 -10.02 -1.16 14.83
CA SER A 196 -11.33 -1.54 15.35
C SER A 196 -11.23 -2.16 16.75
N VAL A 197 -10.25 -3.05 16.98
CA VAL A 197 -10.02 -3.62 18.32
C VAL A 197 -9.69 -2.53 19.34
N ALA A 198 -8.78 -1.63 18.99
CA ALA A 198 -8.37 -0.54 19.87
C ALA A 198 -9.56 0.39 20.21
N GLU A 199 -10.36 0.75 19.21
CA GLU A 199 -11.55 1.59 19.41
C GLU A 199 -12.54 0.96 20.38
N HIS A 200 -12.92 -0.31 20.16
CA HIS A 200 -13.86 -1.01 21.06
C HIS A 200 -13.31 -1.15 22.47
N PHE A 201 -12.03 -1.53 22.56
CA PHE A 201 -11.39 -1.69 23.86
C PHE A 201 -11.39 -0.39 24.69
N TYR A 202 -11.00 0.75 24.09
CA TYR A 202 -10.95 2.02 24.83
C TYR A 202 -12.33 2.66 25.06
N LYS A 203 -13.35 2.30 24.29
CA LYS A 203 -14.74 2.66 24.63
C LYS A 203 -15.20 2.01 25.92
N ASP A 204 -14.82 0.75 26.15
CA ASP A 204 -15.18 0.02 27.37
C ASP A 204 -14.23 0.35 28.54
N HIS A 205 -13.00 0.78 28.24
CA HIS A 205 -11.96 1.11 29.21
C HIS A 205 -11.41 2.53 28.98
N PRO A 206 -12.21 3.58 29.20
CA PRO A 206 -11.83 4.96 28.82
C PRO A 206 -10.61 5.51 29.57
N HIS A 207 -10.31 4.99 30.76
CA HIS A 207 -9.12 5.37 31.54
C HIS A 207 -7.91 4.45 31.28
N GLY A 208 -8.02 3.57 30.27
CA GLY A 208 -7.07 2.51 30.07
C GLY A 208 -7.18 1.41 31.12
N VAL A 209 -6.21 0.55 31.19
CA VAL A 209 -6.09 -0.52 32.18
C VAL A 209 -4.66 -0.56 32.72
N ASN A 210 -4.49 -0.96 33.97
CA ASN A 210 -3.15 -1.21 34.52
C ASN A 210 -2.64 -2.62 34.12
N ALA A 211 -1.39 -2.92 34.45
CA ALA A 211 -0.74 -4.17 34.05
C ALA A 211 -1.45 -5.42 34.63
N GLU A 212 -1.96 -5.36 35.86
CA GLU A 212 -2.66 -6.47 36.51
C GLU A 212 -4.04 -6.71 35.85
N GLU A 213 -4.78 -5.64 35.59
CA GLU A 213 -6.06 -5.68 34.87
C GLU A 213 -5.88 -6.21 33.44
N LEU A 214 -4.83 -5.77 32.74
CA LEU A 214 -4.51 -6.26 31.41
C LEU A 214 -4.22 -7.76 31.41
N GLU A 215 -3.46 -8.26 32.39
CA GLU A 215 -3.17 -9.70 32.52
C GLU A 215 -4.45 -10.50 32.79
N ALA A 216 -5.35 -9.97 33.60
CA ALA A 216 -6.66 -10.58 33.82
C ALA A 216 -7.50 -10.65 32.55
N LEU A 217 -7.56 -9.59 31.75
CA LEU A 217 -8.28 -9.52 30.45
C LEU A 217 -7.67 -10.43 29.38
N LEU A 218 -6.36 -10.64 29.40
CA LEU A 218 -5.68 -11.56 28.50
C LEU A 218 -6.04 -13.03 28.77
N ASN A 219 -6.31 -13.37 30.02
CA ASN A 219 -6.70 -14.71 30.46
C ASN A 219 -8.23 -14.92 30.46
N ASP A 220 -9.01 -13.88 30.28
CA ASP A 220 -10.46 -13.95 30.23
C ASP A 220 -10.93 -14.52 28.88
N SER A 221 -11.73 -15.58 28.95
CA SER A 221 -12.34 -16.22 27.78
C SER A 221 -13.79 -15.74 27.51
N SER A 222 -14.29 -14.83 28.33
CA SER A 222 -15.63 -14.25 28.19
C SER A 222 -15.69 -13.15 27.13
N GLU A 223 -16.85 -12.54 26.98
CA GLU A 223 -17.09 -11.38 26.10
C GLU A 223 -16.27 -10.14 26.50
N ASN A 224 -15.75 -10.08 27.72
CA ASN A 224 -14.92 -8.99 28.20
C ASN A 224 -13.42 -9.18 27.88
N GLY A 225 -13.03 -10.38 27.48
CA GLY A 225 -11.63 -10.70 27.19
C GLY A 225 -11.15 -10.15 25.84
N ILE A 226 -9.86 -9.86 25.73
CA ILE A 226 -9.25 -9.28 24.51
C ILE A 226 -9.49 -10.16 23.28
N ASN A 227 -9.55 -11.48 23.44
CA ASN A 227 -9.84 -12.39 22.34
C ASN A 227 -11.26 -12.19 21.73
N HIS A 228 -12.20 -11.71 22.52
CA HIS A 228 -13.54 -11.39 22.03
C HIS A 228 -13.49 -10.15 21.13
N PHE A 229 -12.87 -9.06 21.55
CA PHE A 229 -12.70 -7.84 20.77
C PHE A 229 -12.03 -8.13 19.42
N ILE A 230 -10.99 -8.98 19.41
CA ILE A 230 -10.32 -9.38 18.17
C ILE A 230 -11.27 -10.11 17.23
N LYS A 231 -12.05 -11.06 17.72
CA LYS A 231 -13.01 -11.82 16.91
C LYS A 231 -14.13 -10.95 16.33
N GLU A 232 -14.64 -10.01 17.11
CA GLU A 232 -15.65 -9.07 16.64
C GLU A 232 -15.09 -8.17 15.53
N ALA A 233 -13.89 -7.61 15.70
CA ALA A 233 -13.25 -6.77 14.70
C ALA A 233 -13.01 -7.51 13.36
N PHE A 234 -12.67 -8.79 13.39
CA PHE A 234 -12.58 -9.62 12.16
C PHE A 234 -13.94 -9.80 11.49
N LYS A 235 -15.01 -9.95 12.25
CA LYS A 235 -16.37 -10.07 11.70
C LYS A 235 -16.82 -8.76 11.05
N GLU A 236 -16.63 -7.63 11.72
CA GLU A 236 -16.99 -6.31 11.21
C GLU A 236 -16.21 -5.94 9.95
N GLY A 237 -14.91 -6.24 9.91
CA GLY A 237 -14.06 -5.99 8.75
C GLY A 237 -14.34 -6.90 7.55
N HIS A 238 -15.26 -7.88 7.66
CA HIS A 238 -15.49 -8.92 6.65
C HIS A 238 -14.20 -9.62 6.18
N VAL A 239 -13.21 -9.67 7.07
CA VAL A 239 -11.90 -10.25 6.79
C VAL A 239 -11.90 -11.72 7.18
N THR A 240 -11.58 -12.60 6.24
CA THR A 240 -11.45 -14.03 6.54
C THR A 240 -10.19 -14.23 7.38
N SER A 241 -10.35 -14.59 8.66
CA SER A 241 -9.22 -14.88 9.53
C SER A 241 -8.54 -16.19 9.11
N LEU A 242 -7.23 -16.12 8.90
CA LEU A 242 -6.36 -17.28 8.95
C LEU A 242 -5.75 -17.30 10.36
N ASP A 243 -5.61 -18.48 10.98
CA ASP A 243 -5.09 -18.62 12.35
C ASP A 243 -3.82 -17.80 12.61
N TYR A 244 -2.92 -17.76 11.61
CA TYR A 244 -1.68 -16.97 11.69
C TYR A 244 -1.93 -15.45 11.73
N THR A 245 -2.92 -14.96 11.03
CA THR A 245 -3.22 -13.53 10.98
C THR A 245 -3.86 -13.07 12.27
N GLU A 246 -4.75 -13.88 12.84
CA GLU A 246 -5.37 -13.62 14.14
C GLU A 246 -4.31 -13.55 15.24
N GLU A 247 -3.33 -14.47 15.22
CA GLU A 247 -2.21 -14.48 16.18
C GLU A 247 -1.33 -13.23 16.03
N LEU A 248 -1.08 -12.77 14.79
CA LEU A 248 -0.32 -11.56 14.54
C LEU A 248 -1.05 -10.30 15.01
N VAL A 249 -2.36 -10.18 14.72
CA VAL A 249 -3.21 -9.09 15.24
C VAL A 249 -3.20 -9.12 16.76
N ARG A 250 -3.41 -10.28 17.37
CA ARG A 250 -3.41 -10.46 18.82
C ARG A 250 -2.10 -9.97 19.45
N LYS A 251 -0.96 -10.37 18.89
CA LYS A 251 0.34 -9.88 19.37
C LYS A 251 0.43 -8.36 19.34
N ASN A 252 0.10 -7.74 18.20
CA ASN A 252 0.22 -6.28 18.04
C ASN A 252 -0.75 -5.50 18.94
N VAL A 253 -1.95 -6.02 19.13
CA VAL A 253 -2.92 -5.44 20.08
C VAL A 253 -2.40 -5.54 21.51
N ILE A 254 -1.85 -6.69 21.90
CA ILE A 254 -1.26 -6.87 23.23
C ILE A 254 -0.08 -5.92 23.44
N ASP A 255 0.79 -5.75 22.44
CA ASP A 255 1.94 -4.86 22.53
C ASP A 255 1.46 -3.39 22.69
N LEU A 256 0.41 -2.97 21.95
CA LEU A 256 -0.24 -1.67 22.08
C LEU A 256 -0.80 -1.46 23.50
N LEU A 257 -1.59 -2.41 24.00
CA LEU A 257 -2.22 -2.29 25.31
C LEU A 257 -1.19 -2.34 26.45
N LYS A 258 -0.14 -3.13 26.32
CA LYS A 258 0.98 -3.15 27.26
C LYS A 258 1.73 -1.83 27.27
N TYR A 259 1.91 -1.21 26.08
CA TYR A 259 2.54 0.10 26.00
C TYR A 259 1.75 1.15 26.80
N ASP A 260 0.44 1.20 26.61
CA ASP A 260 -0.42 2.15 27.34
C ASP A 260 -0.59 1.80 28.83
N ALA A 261 -0.61 0.50 29.18
CA ALA A 261 -0.72 0.02 30.57
C ALA A 261 0.60 0.11 31.34
N SER A 262 1.76 0.08 30.66
CA SER A 262 3.04 0.19 31.32
C SER A 262 3.24 1.64 31.76
N GLU A 263 3.76 1.83 32.97
CA GLU A 263 4.16 3.14 33.53
C GLU A 263 5.26 3.85 32.71
N LYS A 264 5.39 3.56 31.43
CA LYS A 264 6.46 4.02 30.54
C LYS A 264 6.29 5.49 30.18
N PRO A 265 7.39 6.10 30.08
CA PRO A 265 8.06 6.90 31.12
C PRO A 265 7.51 8.31 31.19
N LEU A 266 6.54 8.72 30.35
CA LEU A 266 6.15 10.11 30.14
C LEU A 266 4.73 10.43 30.63
N LEU A 267 3.85 9.43 30.72
CA LEU A 267 2.44 9.61 31.11
C LEU A 267 2.19 9.11 32.52
N ASP A 268 1.34 9.86 33.27
CA ASP A 268 0.73 9.38 34.51
C ASP A 268 -0.57 8.65 34.23
N GLU A 269 -1.46 9.28 33.44
CA GLU A 269 -2.77 8.72 33.08
C GLU A 269 -3.30 9.36 31.79
N PHE A 270 -4.35 8.80 31.22
CA PHE A 270 -5.11 9.40 30.13
C PHE A 270 -6.59 9.06 30.23
N ASP A 271 -7.42 9.92 29.63
CA ASP A 271 -8.86 9.72 29.44
C ASP A 271 -9.14 9.62 27.94
N PHE A 272 -9.60 8.45 27.46
CA PHE A 272 -10.05 8.28 26.10
C PHE A 272 -11.29 9.14 25.84
N LEU A 273 -11.25 9.94 24.78
CA LEU A 273 -12.35 10.82 24.41
C LEU A 273 -13.13 10.28 23.22
N ARG A 274 -12.42 9.92 22.14
CA ARG A 274 -13.00 9.42 20.88
C ARG A 274 -12.05 8.53 20.11
N GLY A 275 -12.61 7.58 19.35
CA GLY A 275 -11.90 6.78 18.35
C GLY A 275 -12.61 6.78 17.01
N GLU A 276 -11.88 6.57 15.92
CA GLU A 276 -12.36 6.42 14.54
C GLU A 276 -13.44 7.46 14.15
N PHE A 277 -13.14 8.72 14.34
CA PHE A 277 -14.11 9.79 14.09
C PHE A 277 -13.68 10.71 12.96
N ASP A 278 -14.65 11.18 12.18
CA ASP A 278 -14.42 12.09 11.08
C ASP A 278 -14.13 13.52 11.57
N ALA A 279 -13.03 14.07 11.10
CA ALA A 279 -12.66 15.47 11.32
C ALA A 279 -12.64 16.22 9.97
N SER A 280 -13.09 17.47 9.97
CA SER A 280 -13.00 18.31 8.79
C SER A 280 -12.92 19.79 9.14
N ALA A 281 -12.22 20.54 8.31
CA ALA A 281 -12.18 22.00 8.40
C ALA A 281 -12.10 22.62 7.01
N THR A 282 -12.64 23.83 6.86
CA THR A 282 -12.63 24.59 5.61
C THR A 282 -11.61 25.72 5.70
N PHE A 283 -10.84 25.88 4.63
CA PHE A 283 -9.80 26.87 4.48
C PHE A 283 -10.13 27.80 3.32
N ASP A 284 -9.98 29.10 3.52
CA ASP A 284 -10.03 30.07 2.46
C ASP A 284 -8.69 30.12 1.74
N VAL A 285 -8.71 29.83 0.45
CA VAL A 285 -7.54 29.64 -0.42
C VAL A 285 -7.66 30.57 -1.61
N LYS A 286 -6.59 31.27 -1.97
CA LYS A 286 -6.62 32.23 -3.05
C LYS A 286 -6.58 31.52 -4.43
N ASN A 287 -7.56 31.83 -5.27
CA ASN A 287 -7.51 31.44 -6.67
C ASN A 287 -6.61 32.43 -7.44
N HIS A 288 -5.54 31.93 -8.06
CA HIS A 288 -4.57 32.78 -8.75
C HIS A 288 -5.10 33.37 -10.08
N GLU A 289 -6.16 32.78 -10.67
CA GLU A 289 -6.75 33.27 -11.91
C GLU A 289 -7.76 34.41 -11.66
N THR A 290 -8.65 34.22 -10.68
CA THR A 290 -9.71 35.17 -10.35
C THR A 290 -9.32 36.20 -9.31
N GLY A 291 -8.29 35.89 -8.49
CA GLY A 291 -7.91 36.66 -7.31
C GLY A 291 -8.87 36.54 -6.12
N GLU A 292 -9.94 35.78 -6.26
CA GLU A 292 -10.97 35.57 -5.22
C GLU A 292 -10.55 34.46 -4.25
N LEU A 293 -11.14 34.45 -3.08
CA LEU A 293 -10.98 33.37 -2.10
C LEU A 293 -11.98 32.25 -2.43
N GLU A 294 -11.46 31.03 -2.55
CA GLU A 294 -12.25 29.82 -2.69
C GLU A 294 -12.18 28.98 -1.42
N GLN A 295 -13.27 28.33 -1.08
CA GLN A 295 -13.33 27.44 0.08
C GLN A 295 -12.89 26.03 -0.29
N VAL A 296 -11.89 25.52 0.42
CA VAL A 296 -11.36 24.16 0.28
C VAL A 296 -11.50 23.44 1.61
N THR A 297 -12.11 22.27 1.60
CA THR A 297 -12.31 21.45 2.80
C THR A 297 -11.25 20.36 2.88
N ILE A 298 -10.58 20.25 4.02
CA ILE A 298 -9.77 19.08 4.35
C ILE A 298 -10.56 18.22 5.32
N TYR A 299 -10.54 16.91 5.08
CA TYR A 299 -11.27 15.92 5.90
C TYR A 299 -10.44 14.67 6.11
N GLY A 300 -10.71 13.94 7.18
CA GLY A 300 -10.08 12.64 7.44
C GLY A 300 -10.64 11.99 8.69
N SER A 301 -10.34 10.72 8.89
CA SER A 301 -10.66 10.00 10.10
C SER A 301 -9.48 10.04 11.05
N VAL A 302 -9.72 10.41 12.29
CA VAL A 302 -8.74 10.44 13.38
C VAL A 302 -8.89 9.13 14.15
N ASP A 303 -7.80 8.37 14.27
CA ASP A 303 -7.86 7.02 14.84
C ASP A 303 -8.18 7.06 16.34
N ARG A 304 -7.57 8.00 17.10
CA ARG A 304 -7.82 8.14 18.54
C ARG A 304 -7.53 9.55 19.04
N MET A 305 -8.37 10.02 19.94
CA MET A 305 -8.19 11.24 20.68
C MET A 305 -8.36 10.98 22.18
N ASP A 306 -7.41 11.39 22.97
CA ASP A 306 -7.47 11.30 24.43
C ASP A 306 -6.94 12.54 25.14
N MET A 307 -7.26 12.66 26.42
CA MET A 307 -6.73 13.67 27.30
C MET A 307 -5.67 13.05 28.19
N ALA A 308 -4.43 13.48 28.04
CA ALA A 308 -3.28 12.92 28.73
C ALA A 308 -2.75 13.84 29.83
N TYR A 309 -2.17 13.22 30.85
CA TYR A 309 -1.48 13.89 31.95
C TYR A 309 -0.02 13.42 31.93
N PHE A 310 0.88 14.34 31.63
CA PHE A 310 2.30 14.04 31.53
C PHE A 310 3.01 14.19 32.87
N LYS A 311 3.99 13.35 33.13
CA LYS A 311 4.89 13.46 34.30
C LYS A 311 5.68 14.77 34.27
N GLY A 312 5.94 15.34 35.44
CA GLY A 312 6.55 16.66 35.55
C GLY A 312 7.95 16.82 34.96
N ASP A 313 8.70 15.74 34.78
CA ASP A 313 10.04 15.67 34.22
C ASP A 313 10.08 15.20 32.75
N SER A 314 8.91 15.03 32.14
CA SER A 314 8.76 14.49 30.79
C SER A 314 9.15 15.44 29.66
N GLY A 315 9.40 16.71 29.95
CA GLY A 315 9.59 17.77 28.94
C GLY A 315 8.30 18.32 28.35
N PHE A 316 7.16 17.72 28.67
CA PHE A 316 5.82 18.23 28.36
C PHE A 316 5.32 19.13 29.51
N ASN A 317 4.36 19.99 29.20
CA ASN A 317 3.66 20.73 30.23
C ASN A 317 2.87 19.73 31.06
N SER A 318 3.01 19.73 32.38
CA SER A 318 2.25 18.89 33.32
C SER A 318 0.76 19.19 33.34
N ALA A 319 0.30 20.14 32.50
CA ALA A 319 -1.09 20.44 32.28
C ALA A 319 -1.76 19.34 31.45
N ARG A 320 -3.06 19.24 31.61
CA ARG A 320 -3.99 18.44 30.79
C ARG A 320 -3.77 18.71 29.32
N THR A 321 -3.39 17.72 28.54
CA THR A 321 -2.95 17.83 27.14
C THR A 321 -3.80 16.95 26.23
N LEU A 322 -4.30 17.50 25.13
CA LEU A 322 -5.02 16.74 24.13
C LEU A 322 -4.04 16.00 23.22
N ARG A 323 -4.06 14.66 23.23
CA ARG A 323 -3.32 13.87 22.29
C ARG A 323 -4.17 13.51 21.07
N ILE A 324 -3.59 13.64 19.90
CA ILE A 324 -4.14 13.15 18.63
C ILE A 324 -3.24 11.99 18.18
N ILE A 325 -3.75 10.78 18.28
CA ILE A 325 -2.99 9.56 18.02
C ILE A 325 -3.43 8.97 16.68
N ASP A 326 -2.46 8.57 15.89
CA ASP A 326 -2.64 7.91 14.61
C ASP A 326 -1.84 6.61 14.61
N TYR A 327 -2.52 5.48 14.37
CA TYR A 327 -1.93 4.15 14.37
C TYR A 327 -1.29 3.82 13.03
N LYS A 328 -0.07 3.29 13.03
CA LYS A 328 0.64 2.92 11.80
C LYS A 328 1.23 1.52 11.89
N THR A 329 0.89 0.68 10.93
CA THR A 329 1.40 -0.69 10.80
C THR A 329 2.76 -0.76 10.10
N GLY A 330 3.21 0.33 9.47
CA GLY A 330 4.50 0.39 8.77
C GLY A 330 5.17 1.75 8.87
N GLY A 331 6.48 1.76 8.70
CA GLY A 331 7.30 2.97 8.86
C GLY A 331 7.81 3.13 10.29
N HIS A 332 8.71 4.07 10.50
CA HIS A 332 9.20 4.49 11.82
C HIS A 332 9.89 5.85 11.68
N VAL A 333 9.13 6.88 11.33
CA VAL A 333 9.65 8.24 11.22
C VAL A 333 8.89 9.12 12.19
N LEU A 334 9.59 9.66 13.17
CA LEU A 334 9.05 10.54 14.22
C LEU A 334 9.71 11.91 14.20
N GLU A 335 10.67 12.12 13.29
CA GLU A 335 11.44 13.36 13.21
C GLU A 335 11.42 13.94 11.80
N ALA A 336 11.28 15.26 11.71
CA ALA A 336 11.52 16.04 10.51
C ALA A 336 12.58 17.13 10.80
N LYS A 337 13.52 17.31 9.87
CA LYS A 337 14.61 18.29 10.01
C LYS A 337 14.12 19.74 10.01
N ASN A 338 13.01 20.00 9.34
CA ASN A 338 12.34 21.29 9.31
C ASN A 338 10.92 21.16 8.76
N MET A 339 10.12 22.21 8.89
CA MET A 339 8.73 22.24 8.41
C MET A 339 8.60 22.01 6.89
N ASN A 340 9.56 22.47 6.08
CA ASN A 340 9.52 22.28 4.63
C ASN A 340 9.62 20.81 4.23
N GLU A 341 10.28 19.98 5.02
CA GLU A 341 10.40 18.54 4.75
C GLU A 341 9.03 17.84 4.77
N LEU A 342 8.11 18.31 5.60
CA LEU A 342 6.74 17.79 5.63
C LEU A 342 6.00 18.03 4.31
N PHE A 343 6.31 19.12 3.61
CA PHE A 343 5.67 19.52 2.35
C PHE A 343 6.44 19.07 1.09
N ASN A 344 7.63 18.52 1.23
CA ASN A 344 8.39 18.03 0.08
C ASN A 344 8.25 16.52 -0.14
N ASN A 345 7.87 15.77 0.88
CA ASN A 345 7.78 14.31 0.91
C ASN A 345 8.99 13.58 0.27
N ARG A 346 10.13 14.29 0.21
CA ARG A 346 11.39 13.88 -0.40
C ARG A 346 12.53 14.17 0.57
N LEU A 347 13.27 13.15 0.93
CA LEU A 347 14.50 13.33 1.69
C LEU A 347 15.62 13.69 0.72
N ILE A 348 16.18 14.90 0.87
CA ILE A 348 17.35 15.34 0.11
C ILE A 348 18.52 15.46 1.09
N GLU A 349 19.50 14.58 0.97
CA GLU A 349 20.73 14.64 1.74
C GLU A 349 21.93 14.83 0.81
N GLY A 350 22.69 15.90 1.02
CA GLY A 350 23.86 16.22 0.19
C GLY A 350 23.56 16.45 -1.30
N GLY A 351 22.35 16.93 -1.64
CA GLY A 351 21.93 17.15 -3.03
C GLY A 351 21.52 15.89 -3.78
N LYS A 352 21.44 14.75 -3.10
CA LYS A 352 20.90 13.49 -3.64
C LYS A 352 19.65 13.11 -2.89
N GLU A 353 18.61 12.75 -3.64
CA GLU A 353 17.37 12.21 -3.07
C GLU A 353 17.64 10.85 -2.43
N ILE A 354 17.49 10.77 -1.10
CA ILE A 354 17.58 9.50 -0.37
C ILE A 354 16.18 8.92 -0.32
N THR A 355 15.95 7.93 -1.14
CA THR A 355 14.72 7.16 -1.13
C THR A 355 14.96 5.80 -0.48
N GLU A 356 15.18 5.78 0.81
CA GLU A 356 14.89 4.59 1.59
C GLU A 356 13.40 4.66 1.93
N GLY A 357 12.62 3.76 1.37
CA GLY A 357 11.15 3.80 1.26
C GLY A 357 10.34 3.96 2.55
N ASN A 358 10.97 3.98 3.73
CA ASN A 358 10.33 4.15 5.02
C ASN A 358 10.69 5.45 5.74
N LYS A 359 11.45 6.35 5.13
CA LYS A 359 11.95 7.59 5.79
C LYS A 359 11.20 8.86 5.36
N SER A 360 10.11 8.75 4.61
CA SER A 360 9.30 9.90 4.26
C SER A 360 8.48 10.39 5.46
N PRO A 361 8.45 11.71 5.75
CA PRO A 361 7.70 12.28 6.87
C PRO A 361 6.18 12.38 6.60
N LYS A 362 5.64 11.58 5.67
CA LYS A 362 4.23 11.58 5.26
C LYS A 362 3.24 11.40 6.42
N TYR A 363 3.62 10.62 7.42
CA TYR A 363 2.76 10.39 8.60
C TYR A 363 2.83 11.55 9.59
N LEU A 364 3.99 12.24 9.70
CA LEU A 364 4.08 13.48 10.46
C LEU A 364 3.19 14.56 9.84
N PHE A 365 3.23 14.70 8.51
CA PHE A 365 2.33 15.60 7.79
C PHE A 365 0.86 15.28 8.10
N GLN A 366 0.46 14.01 8.07
CA GLN A 366 -0.88 13.56 8.39
C GLN A 366 -1.28 13.91 9.83
N ALA A 367 -0.42 13.63 10.81
CA ALA A 367 -0.64 13.94 12.21
C ALA A 367 -0.79 15.45 12.45
N PHE A 368 -0.01 16.28 11.74
CA PHE A 368 -0.12 17.74 11.80
C PHE A 368 -1.43 18.24 11.16
N VAL A 369 -1.85 17.62 10.04
CA VAL A 369 -3.17 17.93 9.45
C VAL A 369 -4.28 17.63 10.45
N TYR A 370 -4.27 16.46 11.08
CA TYR A 370 -5.29 16.11 12.08
C TYR A 370 -5.28 17.08 13.27
N SER A 371 -4.11 17.46 13.76
CA SER A 371 -3.98 18.46 14.83
C SER A 371 -4.57 19.82 14.42
N LEU A 372 -4.34 20.24 13.16
CA LEU A 372 -4.92 21.48 12.64
C LEU A 372 -6.43 21.38 12.45
N LEU A 373 -6.96 20.24 11.99
CA LEU A 373 -8.40 20.02 11.89
C LEU A 373 -9.08 20.15 13.26
N MET A 374 -8.51 19.52 14.29
CA MET A 374 -9.02 19.60 15.65
C MET A 374 -8.93 21.00 16.24
N LEU A 375 -7.87 21.75 15.92
CA LEU A 375 -7.73 23.14 16.33
C LEU A 375 -8.81 24.05 15.71
N ARG A 376 -9.18 23.77 14.44
CA ARG A 376 -10.16 24.55 13.68
C ARG A 376 -11.61 24.14 13.93
N ASN A 377 -11.85 22.85 14.13
CA ASN A 377 -13.17 22.27 14.35
C ASN A 377 -13.09 21.13 15.37
N PRO A 378 -13.16 21.45 16.66
CA PRO A 378 -13.08 20.45 17.74
C PRO A 378 -14.21 19.40 17.72
N HIS A 379 -15.35 19.71 17.11
CA HIS A 379 -16.50 18.79 17.06
C HIS A 379 -16.37 17.69 15.99
N GLY A 380 -15.46 17.86 15.03
CA GLY A 380 -15.39 16.98 13.87
C GLY A 380 -16.52 17.20 12.87
N ALA A 381 -16.75 16.24 11.95
CA ALA A 381 -17.72 16.37 10.85
C ALA A 381 -19.16 15.96 11.23
N GLY A 382 -19.40 15.40 12.41
CA GLY A 382 -20.70 14.91 12.87
C GLY A 382 -21.18 15.59 14.15
N SER A 383 -22.37 16.22 14.11
CA SER A 383 -23.05 16.69 15.30
C SER A 383 -23.91 15.57 15.90
N GLU A 384 -23.31 14.60 16.56
CA GLU A 384 -24.08 13.71 17.42
C GLU A 384 -24.37 14.42 18.74
N LYS A 385 -25.67 14.62 19.00
CA LYS A 385 -26.19 15.35 20.18
C LYS A 385 -25.91 14.68 21.53
N ASP A 386 -25.33 13.48 21.54
CA ASP A 386 -25.16 12.65 22.75
C ASP A 386 -23.69 12.53 23.22
N GLN A 387 -22.80 13.37 22.68
CA GLN A 387 -21.38 13.30 23.11
C GLN A 387 -21.10 14.38 24.18
N PRO A 388 -20.26 14.06 25.18
CA PRO A 388 -19.90 15.05 26.21
C PRO A 388 -19.34 16.28 25.53
N ASP A 389 -19.52 17.42 26.13
CA ASP A 389 -19.10 18.74 25.65
C ASP A 389 -17.57 18.80 25.48
N VAL A 390 -17.11 18.12 24.45
CA VAL A 390 -15.68 17.94 24.11
C VAL A 390 -15.04 19.31 23.92
N GLU A 391 -15.79 20.30 23.45
CA GLU A 391 -15.30 21.67 23.25
C GLU A 391 -14.82 22.30 24.57
N ASN A 392 -15.57 22.18 25.62
CA ASN A 392 -15.18 22.70 26.93
C ASN A 392 -14.00 21.90 27.53
N VAL A 393 -13.93 20.62 27.23
CA VAL A 393 -12.82 19.74 27.65
C VAL A 393 -11.53 20.09 26.94
N ILE A 394 -11.61 20.41 25.65
CA ILE A 394 -10.44 20.71 24.79
C ILE A 394 -10.00 22.18 24.91
N LYS A 395 -10.90 23.06 25.29
CA LYS A 395 -10.67 24.51 25.31
C LYS A 395 -9.43 24.88 26.14
N GLY A 396 -8.40 25.33 25.42
CA GLY A 396 -7.17 25.81 26.06
C GLY A 396 -6.14 24.72 26.37
N ALA A 397 -6.43 23.45 26.10
CA ALA A 397 -5.45 22.38 26.24
C ALA A 397 -4.39 22.45 25.12
N PRO A 398 -3.11 22.23 25.42
CA PRO A 398 -2.08 21.99 24.41
C PRO A 398 -2.47 20.78 23.55
N ILE A 399 -2.13 20.80 22.25
CA ILE A 399 -2.36 19.70 21.31
C ILE A 399 -1.04 19.01 20.98
N VAL A 400 -0.97 17.71 21.24
CA VAL A 400 0.21 16.89 20.98
C VAL A 400 -0.14 15.77 20.01
N PRO A 401 0.35 15.81 18.77
CA PRO A 401 0.26 14.68 17.84
C PRO A 401 1.18 13.53 18.27
N ALA A 402 0.71 12.30 18.14
CA ALA A 402 1.48 11.10 18.40
C ALA A 402 1.28 10.06 17.28
N LEU A 403 2.36 9.37 16.91
CA LEU A 403 2.34 8.28 15.94
C LEU A 403 2.65 6.96 16.64
N TYR A 404 1.67 6.11 16.71
CA TYR A 404 1.78 4.80 17.32
C TYR A 404 2.16 3.78 16.24
N TYR A 405 3.45 3.52 16.12
CA TYR A 405 3.98 2.48 15.21
C TYR A 405 3.81 1.11 15.86
N ILE A 406 2.72 0.42 15.52
CA ILE A 406 2.27 -0.81 16.17
C ILE A 406 3.36 -1.89 16.21
N GLY A 407 4.16 -2.01 15.15
CA GLY A 407 5.27 -2.97 15.10
C GLY A 407 6.44 -2.65 16.06
N HIS A 408 6.48 -1.44 16.64
CA HIS A 408 7.53 -0.94 17.54
C HIS A 408 7.05 -0.72 18.98
N MET A 409 5.76 -0.96 19.26
CA MET A 409 5.18 -0.78 20.60
C MET A 409 5.83 -1.67 21.67
N GLY A 410 6.40 -2.81 21.28
CA GLY A 410 7.14 -3.69 22.17
C GLY A 410 8.59 -3.28 22.45
N ASP A 411 9.12 -2.27 21.74
CA ASP A 411 10.50 -1.82 21.87
C ASP A 411 10.65 -0.95 23.12
N ASP A 412 11.69 -1.20 23.91
CA ASP A 412 11.87 -0.51 25.21
C ASP A 412 12.09 0.99 25.10
N ASP A 413 12.68 1.46 23.99
CA ASP A 413 13.04 2.87 23.76
C ASP A 413 12.00 3.59 22.86
N PHE A 414 10.89 2.96 22.52
CA PHE A 414 9.90 3.59 21.65
C PHE A 414 9.18 4.75 22.34
N VAL A 415 9.19 5.92 21.68
CA VAL A 415 8.50 7.14 22.13
C VAL A 415 7.69 7.68 20.94
N PRO A 416 6.36 7.78 21.01
CA PRO A 416 5.50 8.08 19.86
C PRO A 416 5.41 9.56 19.50
N TYR A 417 6.09 10.45 20.21
CA TYR A 417 5.96 11.88 20.06
C TYR A 417 6.89 12.44 18.99
N LEU A 418 6.40 13.46 18.30
CA LEU A 418 7.05 13.99 17.10
C LEU A 418 8.09 15.07 17.45
N THR A 419 9.14 15.12 16.63
CA THR A 419 10.18 16.14 16.71
C THR A 419 10.31 16.86 15.37
N VAL A 420 10.32 18.19 15.39
CA VAL A 420 10.53 19.03 14.21
C VAL A 420 11.63 20.02 14.51
N ASN A 421 12.65 20.09 13.63
CA ASN A 421 13.82 20.95 13.82
C ASN A 421 14.53 20.74 15.17
N GLY A 422 14.62 19.47 15.61
CA GLY A 422 15.19 19.11 16.91
C GLY A 422 14.35 19.52 18.12
N THR A 423 13.15 20.06 17.91
CA THR A 423 12.24 20.50 18.98
C THR A 423 11.09 19.50 19.11
N LEU A 424 10.88 18.98 20.32
CA LEU A 424 9.75 18.11 20.64
C LEU A 424 8.43 18.88 20.51
N VAL A 425 7.43 18.29 19.87
CA VAL A 425 6.09 18.88 19.71
C VAL A 425 5.33 18.68 21.00
N THR A 426 5.36 19.66 21.88
CA THR A 426 4.67 19.68 23.19
C THR A 426 3.37 20.48 23.18
N ASP A 427 3.23 21.39 22.21
CA ASP A 427 2.01 22.12 21.90
C ASP A 427 2.04 22.53 20.41
N PHE A 428 1.36 21.75 19.58
CA PHE A 428 1.27 22.04 18.15
C PHE A 428 0.74 23.44 17.87
N LYS A 429 -0.25 23.90 18.64
CA LYS A 429 -0.87 25.22 18.47
C LYS A 429 0.13 26.35 18.65
N ALA A 430 0.89 26.30 19.74
CA ALA A 430 1.83 27.36 20.08
C ALA A 430 3.12 27.33 19.24
N GLN A 431 3.54 26.12 18.84
CA GLN A 431 4.85 25.93 18.21
C GLN A 431 4.80 25.95 16.67
N PHE A 432 3.76 25.40 16.06
CA PHE A 432 3.81 25.06 14.62
C PHE A 432 2.55 25.38 13.82
N ALA A 433 1.39 25.64 14.46
CA ALA A 433 0.10 25.73 13.76
C ALA A 433 0.09 26.82 12.67
N ASP A 434 0.56 28.01 12.97
CA ASP A 434 0.51 29.14 12.03
C ASP A 434 1.40 28.89 10.80
N GLU A 435 2.66 28.43 11.00
CA GLU A 435 3.56 28.10 9.90
C GLU A 435 3.03 26.93 9.06
N PHE A 436 2.50 25.91 9.71
CA PHE A 436 1.96 24.74 9.03
C PHE A 436 0.72 25.11 8.20
N GLU A 437 -0.19 25.90 8.74
CA GLU A 437 -1.39 26.33 8.04
C GLU A 437 -1.07 27.21 6.83
N GLU A 438 -0.11 28.15 6.96
CA GLU A 438 0.33 28.98 5.84
C GLU A 438 0.86 28.11 4.68
N LYS A 439 1.74 27.15 4.98
CA LYS A 439 2.28 26.23 3.98
C LYS A 439 1.21 25.32 3.39
N LEU A 440 0.25 24.87 4.21
CA LEU A 440 -0.87 24.06 3.74
C LEU A 440 -1.75 24.83 2.76
N LYS A 441 -2.05 26.11 3.04
CA LYS A 441 -2.79 26.98 2.10
C LYS A 441 -2.04 27.15 0.79
N LEU A 442 -0.73 27.41 0.82
CA LEU A 442 0.08 27.49 -0.39
C LEU A 442 0.06 26.18 -1.20
N LEU A 443 0.08 25.03 -0.53
CA LEU A 443 -0.07 23.73 -1.18
C LEU A 443 -1.43 23.60 -1.88
N LEU A 444 -2.51 23.98 -1.18
CA LEU A 444 -3.87 23.94 -1.73
C LEU A 444 -4.03 24.91 -2.90
N GLU A 445 -3.50 26.12 -2.81
CA GLU A 445 -3.46 27.09 -3.90
C GLU A 445 -2.81 26.49 -5.16
N LYS A 446 -1.66 25.82 -4.98
CA LYS A 446 -0.97 25.15 -6.08
C LYS A 446 -1.80 24.01 -6.69
N ILE A 447 -2.52 23.23 -5.87
CA ILE A 447 -3.33 22.11 -6.35
C ILE A 447 -4.53 22.61 -7.17
N ILE A 448 -5.21 23.66 -6.70
CA ILE A 448 -6.43 24.18 -7.35
C ILE A 448 -6.14 25.16 -8.49
N ASP A 449 -4.88 25.55 -8.70
CA ASP A 449 -4.49 26.46 -9.78
C ASP A 449 -4.90 25.84 -11.13
N PRO A 450 -5.72 26.53 -11.94
CA PRO A 450 -6.09 26.07 -13.28
C PRO A 450 -4.90 25.83 -14.22
N LYS A 451 -3.76 26.44 -13.93
CA LYS A 451 -2.51 26.27 -14.70
C LYS A 451 -1.65 25.10 -14.21
N ASN A 452 -2.12 24.36 -13.21
CA ASN A 452 -1.38 23.22 -12.71
C ASN A 452 -1.43 22.07 -13.74
N ASP A 453 -0.29 21.76 -14.32
CA ASP A 453 -0.10 20.71 -15.33
C ASP A 453 0.17 19.31 -14.71
N PHE A 454 0.15 19.21 -13.38
CA PHE A 454 0.40 17.99 -12.62
C PHE A 454 1.66 17.25 -13.13
N PRO A 455 2.85 17.81 -12.95
CA PRO A 455 4.10 17.23 -13.45
C PRO A 455 4.37 15.86 -12.86
N CYS A 456 5.15 15.05 -13.59
CA CYS A 456 5.68 13.79 -13.04
C CYS A 456 6.65 14.06 -11.90
N ALA A 457 6.74 13.12 -10.97
CA ALA A 457 7.79 13.15 -9.95
C ALA A 457 9.18 13.24 -10.62
N GLU A 458 10.11 13.98 -10.03
CA GLU A 458 11.48 14.11 -10.56
C GLU A 458 12.26 12.81 -10.44
N SER A 459 12.01 12.05 -9.36
CA SER A 459 12.72 10.83 -9.06
C SER A 459 12.13 9.61 -9.79
N ASP A 460 13.00 8.84 -10.43
CA ASP A 460 12.63 7.57 -11.06
C ASP A 460 12.25 6.49 -10.03
N LYS A 461 12.75 6.61 -8.79
CA LYS A 461 12.40 5.70 -7.70
C LYS A 461 10.93 5.85 -7.27
N ALA A 462 10.37 7.05 -7.32
CA ALA A 462 8.94 7.27 -7.10
C ALA A 462 8.07 6.46 -8.07
N CYS A 463 8.58 6.21 -9.28
CA CYS A 463 7.89 5.45 -10.30
C CYS A 463 7.97 3.92 -10.11
N SER A 464 8.89 3.41 -9.28
CA SER A 464 9.16 1.97 -9.14
C SER A 464 7.95 1.18 -8.67
N PHE A 465 7.17 1.75 -7.74
CA PHE A 465 5.97 1.14 -7.17
C PHE A 465 4.67 1.85 -7.56
N CYS A 466 4.72 2.80 -8.49
CA CYS A 466 3.55 3.54 -8.94
C CYS A 466 2.61 2.63 -9.75
N ASN A 467 1.34 2.58 -9.36
CA ASN A 467 0.32 1.80 -10.05
C ASN A 467 0.05 2.30 -11.48
N TYR A 468 0.37 3.55 -11.77
CA TYR A 468 0.15 4.21 -13.07
C TYR A 468 1.41 4.27 -13.94
N LYS A 469 2.50 3.58 -13.58
CA LYS A 469 3.76 3.64 -14.33
C LYS A 469 3.64 3.24 -15.80
N GLN A 470 2.70 2.35 -16.12
CA GLN A 470 2.45 1.93 -17.51
C GLN A 470 1.72 3.01 -18.33
N LEU A 471 0.87 3.80 -17.67
CA LEU A 471 0.16 4.91 -18.26
C LEU A 471 1.06 6.14 -18.37
N CYS A 472 1.90 6.35 -17.37
CA CYS A 472 2.87 7.43 -17.32
C CYS A 472 4.11 7.08 -18.15
N ALA A 473 4.42 7.87 -19.19
CA ALA A 473 5.55 7.62 -20.10
C ALA A 473 6.90 7.63 -19.36
N LYS A 474 7.05 8.39 -18.28
CA LYS A 474 8.27 8.40 -17.46
C LYS A 474 8.55 7.03 -16.82
N GLY A 475 7.53 6.34 -16.35
CA GLY A 475 7.66 5.02 -15.73
C GLY A 475 8.02 3.89 -16.71
N ARG A 476 7.92 4.12 -18.03
CA ARG A 476 8.27 3.12 -19.05
C ARG A 476 9.78 2.99 -19.27
N ASN A 477 10.56 4.01 -18.90
CA ASN A 477 12.01 4.05 -19.11
C ASN A 477 12.81 3.40 -17.97
N THR A 478 12.17 2.87 -16.93
CA THR A 478 12.80 2.27 -15.74
C THR A 478 12.81 0.73 -15.76
N PHE A 479 12.75 0.10 -16.96
CA PHE A 479 12.87 -1.35 -17.14
C PHE A 479 14.27 -1.78 -17.55
#